data_fb53330127b95a8d5e1225ea6e55d668
#
_entry.id   fb53330127b95a8d5e1225ea6e55d668
#
_cell.length_a   1.000
_cell.length_b   1.000
_cell.length_c   1.000
_cell.angle_alpha   90.00
_cell.angle_beta   90.00
_cell.angle_gamma   90.00
#
_symmetry.space_group_name_H-M   'P 1'
#
loop_
_entity.id
_entity.type
_entity.pdbx_description
1 polymer ?
#
loop_
_entity_poly.entity_id
_entity_poly.type
_entity_poly.pdbx_seq_one_letter_code
_entity_poly.pdbx_strand_id
1 'polypeptide(L)'
;VLAEIEFFNVEADKTTPIQLEMRESKDEIQVIGNFNSENKFKRADNGEETSLLATTGRGYYIVALLGSRQEPTNHAMRDIAAVKKELEDWGRGIVLLFPDEKGYKNFDPKEFGDLPGTITYGLDIDGAIQKEMATAMKLQNANTLPIFLIADTFNRVVFVSQGYTIGLGEQLMKVIHKL
;
A
#
# COMPACT_ATOMS: atom_id res chain seq x y z
N VAL A 1 32.23 22.10 29.12
CA VAL A 1 31.77 21.57 29.73
C VAL A 1 31.41 21.45 29.69
N LEU A 2 31.52 21.92 29.43
CA LEU A 2 30.86 21.38 29.97
C LEU A 2 30.41 21.38 29.98
N ALA A 3 30.85 21.91 29.66
CA ALA A 3 30.34 21.55 30.21
C ALA A 3 29.77 21.45 30.03
N GLU A 4 29.77 21.87 29.66
CA GLU A 4 29.08 21.34 30.13
C GLU A 4 28.45 21.27 30.09
N ILE A 5 28.72 21.71 29.73
CA ILE A 5 28.08 21.13 30.30
C ILE A 5 27.34 21.32 30.19
N GLU A 6 27.45 21.86 29.96
CA GLU A 6 26.74 21.53 30.58
C GLU A 6 26.05 21.51 30.30
N PHE A 7 26.19 22.20 30.05
CA PHE A 7 25.46 21.62 30.52
C PHE A 7 24.91 21.63 30.46
N PHE A 8 25.07 22.24 30.27
CA PHE A 8 24.42 21.61 30.98
C PHE A 8 23.98 21.49 31.27
N ASN A 9 24.38 21.74 30.70
CA ASN A 9 24.02 21.22 31.51
C ASN A 9 23.55 21.05 31.40
N VAL A 10 23.69 21.37 31.25
CA VAL A 10 23.28 20.70 31.78
C VAL A 10 22.81 20.41 31.76
N GLU A 11 22.97 20.55 31.70
CA GLU A 11 22.68 19.98 32.35
C GLU A 11 22.19 19.49 32.40
N ALA A 12 22.40 19.58 32.59
CA ALA A 12 22.07 18.99 33.04
C ALA A 12 21.41 18.85 32.99
N ASP A 13 21.15 18.92 33.19
CA ASP A 13 20.44 18.75 33.28
C ASP A 13 19.94 18.97 32.67
N LYS A 14 19.70 19.12 32.37
CA LYS A 14 19.15 19.03 31.90
C LYS A 14 18.92 18.51 30.89
N THR A 15 18.20 18.40 30.01
CA THR A 15 18.64 17.49 29.01
C THR A 15 17.64 16.50 28.46
N THR A 16 16.77 16.15 29.11
CA THR A 16 15.78 15.12 28.90
C THR A 16 14.81 15.38 27.76
N PRO A 17 14.40 16.59 27.47
CA PRO A 17 13.42 16.90 26.43
C PRO A 17 13.84 16.46 25.03
N ILE A 18 15.12 16.42 24.76
CA ILE A 18 15.61 16.06 23.44
C ILE A 18 15.26 14.61 23.09
N GLN A 19 15.25 13.74 24.05
CA GLN A 19 14.94 12.34 23.82
C GLN A 19 13.50 12.12 23.40
N LEU A 20 12.59 12.95 23.84
CA LEU A 20 11.20 12.87 23.44
C LEU A 20 11.01 13.20 21.96
N GLU A 21 11.70 14.19 21.46
CA GLU A 21 11.63 14.54 20.05
C GLU A 21 12.09 13.39 19.17
N MET A 22 13.14 12.70 19.55
CA MET A 22 13.64 11.58 18.78
C MET A 22 12.64 10.43 18.69
N ARG A 23 11.86 10.24 19.73
CA ARG A 23 10.82 9.21 19.74
C ARG A 23 9.71 9.52 18.75
N GLU A 24 9.31 10.78 18.67
CA GLU A 24 8.28 11.19 17.72
C GLU A 24 8.72 10.96 16.28
N SER A 25 9.99 11.22 15.99
CA SER A 25 10.51 11.00 14.64
C SER A 25 10.42 9.56 14.20
N LYS A 26 10.55 8.62 15.10
CA LYS A 26 10.47 7.19 14.76
C LYS A 26 9.10 6.75 14.33
N ASP A 27 8.06 7.49 14.73
CA ASP A 27 6.69 7.14 14.39
C ASP A 27 6.19 7.84 13.14
N GLU A 28 7.01 8.65 12.51
CA GLU A 28 6.62 9.33 11.29
C GLU A 28 6.56 8.36 10.11
N ILE A 29 5.57 8.62 9.24
CA ILE A 29 5.42 7.86 8.00
C ILE A 29 6.48 8.33 7.00
N GLN A 30 7.21 7.38 6.44
CA GLN A 30 8.19 7.68 5.41
C GLN A 30 7.58 7.58 4.02
N VAL A 31 7.77 8.62 3.22
CA VAL A 31 7.42 8.59 1.80
C VAL A 31 8.57 7.92 1.05
N ILE A 32 8.27 6.81 0.39
CA ILE A 32 9.29 6.00 -0.28
C ILE A 32 9.24 6.12 -1.80
N GLY A 33 8.28 6.88 -2.33
CA GLY A 33 8.17 7.08 -3.77
C GLY A 33 6.96 7.90 -4.12
N ASN A 34 6.71 8.01 -5.41
CA ASN A 34 5.57 8.75 -5.94
C ASN A 34 4.79 7.87 -6.91
N PHE A 35 3.46 8.01 -6.87
CA PHE A 35 2.59 7.26 -7.76
C PHE A 35 1.37 8.12 -8.07
N ASN A 36 1.12 8.37 -9.35
CA ASN A 36 0.07 9.28 -9.78
C ASN A 36 -1.31 8.66 -9.55
N SER A 37 -2.09 9.23 -8.63
CA SER A 37 -3.42 8.71 -8.30
C SER A 37 -4.46 9.03 -9.37
N GLU A 38 -4.12 9.83 -10.38
CA GLU A 38 -4.99 10.04 -11.54
C GLU A 38 -4.81 8.96 -12.60
N ASN A 39 -3.94 7.99 -12.38
CA ASN A 39 -3.83 6.83 -13.26
C ASN A 39 -5.17 6.16 -13.45
N LYS A 40 -5.48 5.84 -14.69
CA LYS A 40 -6.76 5.25 -15.06
C LYS A 40 -6.67 3.75 -15.18
N PHE A 41 -7.77 3.12 -14.84
CA PHE A 41 -7.95 1.68 -15.03
C PHE A 41 -9.37 1.44 -15.51
N LYS A 42 -9.62 0.22 -15.98
CA LYS A 42 -10.94 -0.17 -16.46
C LYS A 42 -11.64 -0.97 -15.37
N ARG A 43 -12.81 -0.54 -14.94
CA ARG A 43 -13.58 -1.26 -13.92
C ARG A 43 -14.00 -2.62 -14.46
N ALA A 44 -13.85 -3.64 -13.63
CA ALA A 44 -14.22 -5.00 -14.03
C ALA A 44 -15.73 -5.21 -14.06
N ASP A 45 -16.50 -4.46 -13.25
CA ASP A 45 -17.94 -4.64 -13.15
C ASP A 45 -18.71 -4.06 -14.33
N ASN A 46 -18.30 -2.91 -14.86
CA ASN A 46 -19.03 -2.23 -15.92
C ASN A 46 -18.19 -1.88 -17.15
N GLY A 47 -16.88 -2.12 -17.11
CA GLY A 47 -15.98 -1.84 -18.22
C GLY A 47 -15.65 -0.38 -18.43
N GLU A 48 -16.06 0.51 -17.55
CA GLU A 48 -15.78 1.94 -17.68
C GLU A 48 -14.40 2.30 -17.16
N GLU A 49 -13.78 3.28 -17.81
CA GLU A 49 -12.53 3.83 -17.33
C GLU A 49 -12.78 4.79 -16.17
N THR A 50 -11.94 4.70 -15.15
CA THR A 50 -11.96 5.61 -14.00
C THR A 50 -10.55 5.77 -13.48
N SER A 51 -10.33 6.68 -12.56
CA SER A 51 -9.03 6.86 -11.93
C SER A 51 -9.02 6.31 -10.52
N LEU A 52 -7.82 6.11 -9.97
CA LEU A 52 -7.69 5.70 -8.57
C LEU A 52 -8.30 6.77 -7.66
N LEU A 53 -8.01 8.04 -7.92
CA LEU A 53 -8.58 9.14 -7.15
C LEU A 53 -10.10 9.14 -7.16
N ALA A 54 -10.70 8.98 -8.34
CA ALA A 54 -12.16 8.98 -8.46
C ALA A 54 -12.79 7.79 -7.75
N THR A 55 -12.09 6.65 -7.73
CA THR A 55 -12.62 5.42 -7.12
C THR A 55 -12.50 5.43 -5.60
N THR A 56 -11.38 5.93 -5.07
CA THR A 56 -11.07 5.81 -3.64
C THR A 56 -11.35 7.08 -2.85
N GLY A 57 -11.53 8.22 -3.53
CA GLY A 57 -11.68 9.51 -2.88
C GLY A 57 -10.33 10.02 -2.37
N ARG A 58 -10.36 11.18 -1.72
CA ARG A 58 -9.14 11.80 -1.21
C ARG A 58 -8.59 11.02 -0.02
N GLY A 59 -7.27 10.92 0.05
CA GLY A 59 -6.56 10.30 1.15
C GLY A 59 -5.81 9.06 0.72
N TYR A 60 -5.51 8.20 1.68
CA TYR A 60 -4.75 6.98 1.42
C TYR A 60 -5.63 5.90 0.80
N TYR A 61 -5.00 5.02 0.04
CA TYR A 61 -5.66 3.86 -0.55
C TYR A 61 -4.63 2.75 -0.76
N ILE A 62 -5.13 1.53 -0.96
CA ILE A 62 -4.30 0.40 -1.36
C ILE A 62 -4.57 0.15 -2.83
N VAL A 63 -3.52 0.00 -3.62
CA VAL A 63 -3.63 -0.45 -5.01
C VAL A 63 -2.69 -1.63 -5.21
N ALA A 64 -3.18 -2.65 -5.90
CA ALA A 64 -2.39 -3.84 -6.16
C ALA A 64 -2.59 -4.31 -7.58
N LEU A 65 -1.53 -4.91 -8.13
CA LEU A 65 -1.59 -5.60 -9.41
C LEU A 65 -1.37 -7.09 -9.15
N LEU A 66 -2.33 -7.91 -9.53
CA LEU A 66 -2.37 -9.31 -9.16
C LEU A 66 -2.04 -10.23 -10.34
N GLY A 67 -1.28 -11.28 -10.08
CA GLY A 67 -1.12 -12.38 -11.03
C GLY A 67 -2.22 -13.40 -10.83
N SER A 68 -2.77 -13.94 -11.92
CA SER A 68 -3.87 -14.87 -11.80
C SER A 68 -3.37 -16.28 -11.48
N ARG A 69 -4.05 -16.98 -10.58
CA ARG A 69 -3.80 -18.37 -10.21
C ARG A 69 -2.35 -18.68 -9.90
N GLN A 70 -1.67 -17.72 -9.28
CA GLN A 70 -0.28 -17.90 -8.86
C GLN A 70 -0.24 -17.94 -7.33
N GLU A 71 0.65 -18.79 -6.81
CA GLU A 71 0.75 -18.95 -5.36
C GLU A 71 1.07 -17.65 -4.62
N PRO A 72 1.98 -16.78 -5.11
CA PRO A 72 2.21 -15.51 -4.43
C PRO A 72 0.97 -14.64 -4.32
N THR A 73 0.14 -14.59 -5.38
CA THR A 73 -1.13 -13.86 -5.36
C THR A 73 -2.10 -14.52 -4.38
N ASN A 74 -2.22 -15.84 -4.42
CA ASN A 74 -3.12 -16.57 -3.53
C ASN A 74 -2.75 -16.33 -2.07
N HIS A 75 -1.46 -16.39 -1.76
CA HIS A 75 -0.97 -16.13 -0.42
C HIS A 75 -1.32 -14.71 0.04
N ALA A 76 -1.08 -13.73 -0.83
CA ALA A 76 -1.38 -12.33 -0.53
C ALA A 76 -2.88 -12.13 -0.25
N MET A 77 -3.74 -12.75 -1.04
CA MET A 77 -5.19 -12.62 -0.86
C MET A 77 -5.66 -13.25 0.45
N ARG A 78 -5.05 -14.37 0.86
CA ARG A 78 -5.37 -14.96 2.15
C ARG A 78 -4.95 -14.05 3.29
N ASP A 79 -3.82 -13.37 3.15
CA ASP A 79 -3.37 -12.40 4.15
C ASP A 79 -4.33 -11.21 4.24
N ILE A 80 -4.83 -10.73 3.10
CA ILE A 80 -5.82 -9.64 3.07
C ILE A 80 -7.11 -10.10 3.75
N ALA A 81 -7.56 -11.32 3.49
CA ALA A 81 -8.76 -11.86 4.13
C ALA A 81 -8.58 -11.95 5.65
N ALA A 82 -7.39 -12.29 6.09
CA ALA A 82 -7.11 -12.43 7.51
C ALA A 82 -7.20 -11.10 8.27
N VAL A 83 -6.98 -9.98 7.61
CA VAL A 83 -7.08 -8.64 8.21
C VAL A 83 -8.29 -7.86 7.69
N LYS A 84 -9.31 -8.58 7.21
CA LYS A 84 -10.53 -7.98 6.66
C LYS A 84 -11.15 -6.93 7.58
N LYS A 85 -11.31 -7.28 8.86
CA LYS A 85 -11.98 -6.39 9.81
C LYS A 85 -11.20 -5.08 9.97
N GLU A 86 -9.91 -5.18 10.12
CA GLU A 86 -9.05 -4.01 10.27
C GLU A 86 -9.07 -3.13 9.03
N LEU A 87 -9.10 -3.74 7.85
CA LEU A 87 -9.19 -2.97 6.60
C LEU A 87 -10.54 -2.29 6.46
N GLU A 88 -11.62 -2.97 6.84
CA GLU A 88 -12.95 -2.36 6.82
C GLU A 88 -13.08 -1.23 7.84
N ASP A 89 -12.49 -1.41 9.03
CA ASP A 89 -12.47 -0.34 10.04
C ASP A 89 -11.67 0.87 9.56
N TRP A 90 -10.59 0.65 8.81
CA TRP A 90 -9.84 1.73 8.19
C TRP A 90 -10.70 2.49 7.18
N GLY A 91 -11.60 1.80 6.48
CA GLY A 91 -12.61 2.42 5.64
C GLY A 91 -12.13 3.01 4.32
N ARG A 92 -10.86 2.82 3.96
CA ARG A 92 -10.33 3.37 2.72
C ARG A 92 -10.44 2.36 1.58
N GLY A 93 -10.43 2.87 0.35
CA GLY A 93 -10.58 2.04 -0.82
C GLY A 93 -9.39 1.14 -1.07
N ILE A 94 -9.68 -0.05 -1.59
CA ILE A 94 -8.68 -1.02 -2.04
C ILE A 94 -8.99 -1.32 -3.50
N VAL A 95 -8.03 -1.10 -4.38
CA VAL A 95 -8.20 -1.36 -5.82
C VAL A 95 -7.29 -2.52 -6.21
N LEU A 96 -7.91 -3.61 -6.66
CA LEU A 96 -7.18 -4.80 -7.11
C LEU A 96 -7.27 -4.88 -8.63
N LEU A 97 -6.13 -4.81 -9.29
CA LEU A 97 -6.05 -4.75 -10.74
C LEU A 97 -5.45 -6.03 -11.30
N PHE A 98 -5.88 -6.39 -12.49
CA PHE A 98 -5.35 -7.53 -13.24
C PHE A 98 -4.74 -7.03 -14.53
N PRO A 99 -3.67 -7.68 -15.03
CA PRO A 99 -3.04 -7.25 -16.27
C PRO A 99 -3.97 -7.35 -17.48
N ASP A 100 -4.91 -8.29 -17.46
CA ASP A 100 -5.83 -8.48 -18.55
C ASP A 100 -7.13 -9.14 -18.07
N GLU A 101 -8.10 -9.22 -18.98
CA GLU A 101 -9.41 -9.78 -18.69
C GLU A 101 -9.36 -11.25 -18.31
N LYS A 102 -8.44 -11.98 -18.92
CA LYS A 102 -8.28 -13.40 -18.63
C LYS A 102 -7.85 -13.60 -17.17
N GLY A 103 -6.92 -12.76 -16.69
CA GLY A 103 -6.50 -12.81 -15.29
C GLY A 103 -7.67 -12.60 -14.35
N TYR A 104 -8.51 -11.61 -14.64
CA TYR A 104 -9.67 -11.34 -13.82
C TYR A 104 -10.68 -12.50 -13.84
N LYS A 105 -10.96 -13.05 -15.01
CA LYS A 105 -11.91 -14.16 -15.12
C LYS A 105 -11.45 -15.41 -14.40
N ASN A 106 -10.14 -15.62 -14.27
CA ASN A 106 -9.59 -16.77 -13.59
C ASN A 106 -9.49 -16.56 -12.07
N PHE A 107 -9.78 -15.37 -11.59
CA PHE A 107 -9.71 -15.04 -10.18
C PHE A 107 -11.09 -15.27 -9.53
N ASP A 108 -11.14 -16.07 -8.47
CA ASP A 108 -12.37 -16.29 -7.71
C ASP A 108 -12.13 -15.80 -6.28
N PRO A 109 -12.71 -14.65 -5.92
CA PRO A 109 -12.51 -14.11 -4.57
C PRO A 109 -12.99 -15.05 -3.47
N LYS A 110 -13.93 -15.94 -3.77
CA LYS A 110 -14.48 -16.87 -2.78
C LYS A 110 -13.45 -17.91 -2.31
N GLU A 111 -12.39 -18.13 -3.10
CA GLU A 111 -11.34 -19.08 -2.70
C GLU A 111 -10.54 -18.61 -1.50
N PHE A 112 -10.60 -17.33 -1.15
CA PHE A 112 -9.77 -16.76 -0.11
C PHE A 112 -10.53 -16.46 1.18
N GLY A 113 -11.80 -16.84 1.24
CA GLY A 113 -12.66 -16.55 2.38
C GLY A 113 -13.33 -15.19 2.21
N ASP A 114 -13.53 -14.51 3.34
CA ASP A 114 -14.20 -13.22 3.35
C ASP A 114 -13.22 -12.09 3.09
N LEU A 115 -13.36 -11.41 1.96
CA LEU A 115 -12.55 -10.25 1.61
C LEU A 115 -13.25 -8.94 2.04
N PRO A 116 -12.48 -7.85 2.26
CA PRO A 116 -13.07 -6.56 2.62
C PRO A 116 -14.08 -6.08 1.58
N GLY A 117 -15.15 -5.45 2.06
CA GLY A 117 -16.19 -4.90 1.19
C GLY A 117 -15.79 -3.61 0.46
N THR A 118 -14.62 -3.06 0.79
CA THR A 118 -14.13 -1.81 0.19
C THR A 118 -13.31 -2.06 -1.09
N ILE A 119 -13.24 -3.30 -1.56
CA ILE A 119 -12.45 -3.66 -2.74
C ILE A 119 -13.19 -3.30 -4.03
N THR A 120 -12.47 -2.67 -4.95
CA THR A 120 -12.88 -2.47 -6.33
C THR A 120 -11.94 -3.28 -7.22
N TYR A 121 -12.50 -4.06 -8.14
CA TYR A 121 -11.71 -4.85 -9.09
C TYR A 121 -11.63 -4.12 -10.41
N GLY A 122 -10.48 -4.21 -11.08
CA GLY A 122 -10.28 -3.56 -12.35
C GLY A 122 -9.18 -4.21 -13.19
N LEU A 123 -9.00 -3.64 -14.37
CA LEU A 123 -8.00 -4.10 -15.33
C LEU A 123 -7.03 -2.95 -15.60
N ASP A 124 -5.75 -3.29 -15.66
CA ASP A 124 -4.73 -2.33 -16.07
C ASP A 124 -4.84 -2.12 -17.59
N ILE A 125 -4.88 -0.85 -18.02
CA ILE A 125 -5.01 -0.52 -19.43
C ILE A 125 -3.62 -0.51 -20.07
N ASP A 126 -3.39 -1.47 -20.96
CA ASP A 126 -2.13 -1.59 -21.72
C ASP A 126 -0.87 -1.65 -20.82
N GLY A 127 -1.02 -2.14 -19.61
CA GLY A 127 0.11 -2.26 -18.69
C GLY A 127 0.63 -0.95 -18.12
N ALA A 128 -0.16 0.13 -18.25
CA ALA A 128 0.30 1.46 -17.86
C ALA A 128 0.57 1.57 -16.36
N ILE A 129 -0.32 1.03 -15.53
CA ILE A 129 -0.14 1.09 -14.07
C ILE A 129 1.00 0.19 -13.64
N GLN A 130 1.11 -1.01 -14.23
CA GLN A 130 2.23 -1.91 -13.94
C GLN A 130 3.57 -1.24 -14.23
N LYS A 131 3.65 -0.58 -15.37
CA LYS A 131 4.86 0.11 -15.79
C LYS A 131 5.20 1.26 -14.84
N GLU A 132 4.20 2.02 -14.44
CA GLU A 132 4.44 3.12 -13.52
C GLU A 132 4.87 2.62 -12.14
N MET A 133 4.25 1.56 -11.63
CA MET A 133 4.66 0.96 -10.37
C MET A 133 6.13 0.55 -10.41
N ALA A 134 6.52 -0.13 -11.49
CA ALA A 134 7.88 -0.60 -11.65
C ALA A 134 8.87 0.55 -11.70
N THR A 135 8.55 1.60 -12.45
CA THR A 135 9.42 2.77 -12.61
C THR A 135 9.51 3.57 -11.32
N ALA A 136 8.37 3.86 -10.70
CA ALA A 136 8.31 4.71 -9.51
C ALA A 136 8.98 4.07 -8.32
N MET A 137 8.86 2.76 -8.19
CA MET A 137 9.45 2.02 -7.06
C MET A 137 10.77 1.36 -7.42
N LYS A 138 11.27 1.58 -8.64
CA LYS A 138 12.53 1.03 -9.13
C LYS A 138 12.58 -0.50 -8.99
N LEU A 139 11.48 -1.15 -9.32
CA LEU A 139 11.40 -2.59 -9.27
C LEU A 139 12.22 -3.21 -10.39
N GLN A 140 12.96 -4.27 -10.07
CA GLN A 140 13.84 -4.91 -11.05
C GLN A 140 13.07 -5.67 -12.12
N ASN A 141 11.95 -6.26 -11.75
CA ASN A 141 11.16 -7.05 -12.67
C ASN A 141 9.69 -6.67 -12.52
N ALA A 142 9.18 -5.91 -13.50
CA ALA A 142 7.79 -5.44 -13.51
C ALA A 142 6.79 -6.58 -13.60
N ASN A 143 7.21 -7.77 -14.03
CA ASN A 143 6.32 -8.91 -14.22
C ASN A 143 6.21 -9.81 -12.99
N THR A 144 6.96 -9.51 -11.93
CA THR A 144 6.83 -10.27 -10.69
C THR A 144 5.62 -9.76 -9.91
N LEU A 145 4.57 -10.56 -9.86
CA LEU A 145 3.30 -10.21 -9.22
C LEU A 145 3.08 -11.08 -8.00
N PRO A 146 2.30 -10.61 -7.02
CA PRO A 146 1.58 -9.34 -6.99
C PRO A 146 2.47 -8.17 -6.58
N ILE A 147 2.01 -6.95 -6.91
CA ILE A 147 2.62 -5.72 -6.42
C ILE A 147 1.56 -4.99 -5.59
N PHE A 148 1.89 -4.63 -4.36
CA PHE A 148 0.99 -3.89 -3.47
C PHE A 148 1.60 -2.55 -3.11
N LEU A 149 0.81 -1.49 -3.20
CA LEU A 149 1.21 -0.16 -2.75
C LEU A 149 0.18 0.40 -1.78
N ILE A 150 0.64 1.13 -0.78
CA ILE A 150 -0.20 2.09 -0.07
C ILE A 150 0.27 3.46 -0.52
N ALA A 151 -0.64 4.23 -1.09
CA ALA A 151 -0.35 5.55 -1.61
C ALA A 151 -1.46 6.51 -1.22
N ASP A 152 -1.26 7.80 -1.45
CA ASP A 152 -2.31 8.78 -1.20
C ASP A 152 -2.57 9.61 -2.46
N THR A 153 -3.63 10.42 -2.40
CA THR A 153 -4.05 11.22 -3.53
C THR A 153 -3.22 12.49 -3.72
N PHE A 154 -2.16 12.65 -2.92
CA PHE A 154 -1.11 13.63 -3.14
C PHE A 154 0.12 12.97 -3.80
N ASN A 155 -0.07 11.78 -4.36
CA ASN A 155 0.94 11.02 -5.12
C ASN A 155 2.10 10.50 -4.28
N ARG A 156 1.93 10.35 -2.98
CA ARG A 156 2.96 9.82 -2.08
C ARG A 156 2.73 8.34 -1.83
N VAL A 157 3.80 7.56 -1.92
CA VAL A 157 3.77 6.12 -1.62
C VAL A 157 4.45 5.90 -0.27
N VAL A 158 3.80 5.15 0.60
CA VAL A 158 4.31 4.88 1.95
C VAL A 158 4.57 3.39 2.19
N PHE A 159 4.20 2.53 1.26
CA PHE A 159 4.44 1.10 1.37
C PHE A 159 4.50 0.47 -0.02
N VAL A 160 5.41 -0.47 -0.20
CA VAL A 160 5.49 -1.29 -1.41
C VAL A 160 5.85 -2.73 -1.02
N SER A 161 5.21 -3.69 -1.71
CA SER A 161 5.54 -5.10 -1.57
C SER A 161 5.43 -5.73 -2.95
N GLN A 162 6.34 -6.63 -3.29
CA GLN A 162 6.34 -7.29 -4.59
C GLN A 162 6.62 -8.77 -4.41
N GLY A 163 5.86 -9.60 -5.12
CA GLY A 163 6.02 -11.04 -5.13
C GLY A 163 5.55 -11.68 -3.83
N TYR A 164 6.17 -12.79 -3.48
CA TYR A 164 5.81 -13.52 -2.27
C TYR A 164 6.32 -12.77 -1.04
N THR A 165 5.40 -12.38 -0.18
CA THR A 165 5.73 -11.62 1.03
C THR A 165 5.09 -12.31 2.23
N ILE A 166 5.92 -12.78 3.16
CA ILE A 166 5.44 -13.39 4.41
C ILE A 166 4.93 -12.26 5.30
N GLY A 167 3.71 -12.44 5.83
CA GLY A 167 3.13 -11.46 6.75
C GLY A 167 2.70 -10.17 6.10
N LEU A 168 2.27 -10.22 4.84
CA LEU A 168 1.82 -9.02 4.12
C LEU A 168 0.73 -8.28 4.90
N GLY A 169 -0.27 -9.00 5.44
CA GLY A 169 -1.34 -8.38 6.20
C GLY A 169 -0.84 -7.61 7.39
N GLU A 170 0.08 -8.19 8.14
CA GLU A 170 0.67 -7.53 9.30
C GLU A 170 1.48 -6.29 8.92
N GLN A 171 2.22 -6.38 7.80
CA GLN A 171 2.99 -5.24 7.32
C GLN A 171 2.08 -4.09 6.90
N LEU A 172 0.97 -4.41 6.22
CA LEU A 172 -0.02 -3.41 5.87
C LEU A 172 -0.59 -2.73 7.11
N MET A 173 -0.92 -3.52 8.14
CA MET A 173 -1.49 -2.99 9.38
C MET A 173 -0.51 -2.08 10.10
N LYS A 174 0.77 -2.43 10.12
CA LYS A 174 1.78 -1.56 10.73
C LYS A 174 1.80 -0.17 10.12
N VAL A 175 1.70 -0.10 8.79
CA VAL A 175 1.69 1.18 8.09
C VAL A 175 0.37 1.89 8.33
N ILE A 176 -0.75 1.19 8.16
CA ILE A 176 -2.09 1.77 8.29
C ILE A 176 -2.31 2.38 9.68
N HIS A 177 -1.82 1.74 10.72
CA HIS A 177 -1.97 2.26 12.08
C HIS A 177 -1.24 3.57 12.31
N LYS A 178 -0.31 3.94 11.44
CA LYS A 178 0.40 5.22 11.52
C LYS A 178 -0.27 6.32 10.68
N LEU A 179 -1.28 5.99 9.89
CA LEU A 179 -1.89 6.94 8.95
C LEU A 179 -3.04 7.76 9.60
#